data_474ed2c835cef89278af57e3a8d2f00c
#
_entry.id   474ed2c835cef89278af57e3a8d2f00c
#
_cell.length_a   1.000
_cell.length_b   1.000
_cell.length_c   1.000
_cell.angle_alpha   90.00
_cell.angle_beta   90.00
_cell.angle_gamma   90.00
#
_symmetry.space_group_name_H-M   'P 1'
#
loop_
_entity.id
_entity.type
_entity.pdbx_description
1 polymer ?
#
loop_
_entity_poly.entity_id
_entity_poly.type
_entity_poly.pdbx_seq_one_letter_code
_entity_poly.pdbx_strand_id
1 'polypeptide(L)'
;MEILNLNSDKKNLKNVRVGNDVKIFDFVNAYDCIIGDNTKIGTFVEIQKGVTIGKNCKISSHSFICSGVTIKNGVFVGHNVSFIVDRYPHAINEDGSMKGDKDWTMEEIVVDDGASIGTSVTILAGVKIGIIIPIHRKNE
;
A
#
# COMPACT_ATOMS: atom_id res chain seq x y z
N MET A 1 -7.98 15.56 9.63
CA MET A 1 -8.17 14.16 9.17
C MET A 1 -9.08 13.42 10.14
N GLU A 2 -9.93 12.60 9.60
CA GLU A 2 -10.77 11.72 10.40
C GLU A 2 -10.04 10.42 10.70
N ILE A 3 -10.22 9.87 11.90
CA ILE A 3 -9.65 8.58 12.28
C ILE A 3 -10.77 7.55 12.28
N LEU A 4 -10.59 6.49 11.49
CA LEU A 4 -11.55 5.42 11.35
C LEU A 4 -11.15 4.23 12.21
N ASN A 5 -12.12 3.74 12.99
CA ASN A 5 -12.05 2.47 13.70
C ASN A 5 -13.36 1.74 13.44
N LEU A 6 -13.29 0.65 12.72
CA LEU A 6 -14.44 -0.16 12.37
C LEU A 6 -14.06 -1.63 12.36
N ASN A 7 -14.77 -2.43 13.14
CA ASN A 7 -14.65 -3.87 13.13
C ASN A 7 -16.03 -4.46 12.84
N SER A 8 -16.20 -4.95 11.63
CA SER A 8 -17.47 -5.55 11.18
C SER A 8 -17.18 -6.80 10.34
N ASP A 9 -18.24 -7.51 9.97
CA ASP A 9 -18.13 -8.68 9.10
C ASP A 9 -17.59 -8.33 7.70
N LYS A 10 -17.61 -7.05 7.35
CA LYS A 10 -17.23 -6.59 6.01
C LYS A 10 -15.93 -5.81 5.96
N LYS A 11 -15.50 -5.19 7.05
CA LYS A 11 -14.27 -4.38 7.08
C LYS A 11 -13.63 -4.46 8.43
N ASN A 12 -12.31 -4.38 8.44
CA ASN A 12 -11.55 -4.20 9.66
C ASN A 12 -10.62 -3.00 9.48
N LEU A 13 -10.96 -1.89 10.14
CA LEU A 13 -10.19 -0.66 10.12
C LEU A 13 -9.81 -0.31 11.55
N LYS A 14 -8.52 -0.12 11.79
CA LYS A 14 -8.01 0.25 13.11
C LYS A 14 -7.05 1.42 12.99
N ASN A 15 -7.40 2.54 13.60
CA ASN A 15 -6.56 3.74 13.59
C ASN A 15 -6.14 4.13 12.15
N VAL A 16 -7.11 4.18 11.25
CA VAL A 16 -6.89 4.61 9.87
C VAL A 16 -7.25 6.08 9.75
N ARG A 17 -6.28 6.91 9.45
CA ARG A 17 -6.46 8.35 9.28
C ARG A 17 -6.76 8.66 7.82
N VAL A 18 -7.91 9.26 7.59
CA VAL A 18 -8.36 9.56 6.22
C VAL A 18 -8.60 11.04 6.01
N GLY A 19 -8.30 11.52 4.83
CA GLY A 19 -8.69 12.85 4.38
C GLY A 19 -10.15 12.90 3.96
N ASN A 20 -10.50 13.93 3.17
CA ASN A 20 -11.86 14.13 2.68
C ASN A 20 -12.16 13.19 1.50
N ASP A 21 -13.40 12.71 1.44
CA ASP A 21 -13.92 11.94 0.31
C ASP A 21 -13.13 10.66 -0.02
N VAL A 22 -12.53 10.05 0.98
CA VAL A 22 -11.89 8.73 0.86
C VAL A 22 -12.95 7.66 0.81
N LYS A 23 -12.82 6.73 -0.15
CA LYS A 23 -13.70 5.56 -0.28
C LYS A 23 -12.92 4.31 0.03
N ILE A 24 -13.40 3.54 0.99
CA ILE A 24 -12.84 2.23 1.35
C ILE A 24 -13.94 1.20 1.12
N PHE A 25 -13.73 0.33 0.14
CA PHE A 25 -14.71 -0.70 -0.20
C PHE A 25 -14.71 -1.84 0.81
N ASP A 26 -15.63 -2.79 0.66
CA ASP A 26 -15.76 -3.90 1.60
C ASP A 26 -14.57 -4.87 1.57
N PHE A 27 -14.40 -5.60 2.65
CA PHE A 27 -13.37 -6.63 2.84
C PHE A 27 -11.95 -6.08 2.79
N VAL A 28 -11.79 -4.86 3.28
CA VAL A 28 -10.48 -4.22 3.49
C VAL A 28 -10.02 -4.45 4.91
N ASN A 29 -8.74 -4.80 5.07
CA ASN A 29 -8.05 -4.83 6.36
C ASN A 29 -6.97 -3.76 6.34
N ALA A 30 -7.15 -2.70 7.12
CA ALA A 30 -6.19 -1.61 7.19
C ALA A 30 -5.99 -1.16 8.64
N TYR A 31 -4.74 -0.87 8.99
CA TYR A 31 -4.44 -0.45 10.35
C TYR A 31 -3.22 0.47 10.42
N ASP A 32 -3.28 1.41 11.34
CA ASP A 32 -2.20 2.35 11.67
C ASP A 32 -1.60 3.02 10.42
N CYS A 33 -2.45 3.49 9.51
CA CYS A 33 -2.03 4.06 8.23
C CYS A 33 -2.74 5.38 7.94
N ILE A 34 -2.26 6.06 6.90
CA ILE A 34 -2.77 7.37 6.50
C ILE A 34 -3.16 7.30 5.02
N ILE A 35 -4.36 7.78 4.70
CA ILE A 35 -4.91 7.80 3.35
C ILE A 35 -5.39 9.22 3.03
N GLY A 36 -4.83 9.83 2.01
CA GLY A 36 -5.12 11.21 1.61
C GLY A 36 -6.45 11.38 0.89
N ASP A 37 -6.80 12.64 0.64
CA ASP A 37 -8.08 13.05 0.05
C ASP A 37 -8.38 12.36 -1.27
N ASN A 38 -9.63 12.03 -1.50
CA ASN A 38 -10.17 11.45 -2.74
C ASN A 38 -9.61 10.09 -3.13
N THR A 39 -8.81 9.46 -2.31
CA THR A 39 -8.22 8.14 -2.59
C THR A 39 -9.28 7.05 -2.44
N LYS A 40 -9.22 6.06 -3.33
CA LYS A 40 -10.11 4.92 -3.33
C LYS A 40 -9.33 3.65 -3.05
N ILE A 41 -9.81 2.87 -2.09
CA ILE A 41 -9.24 1.58 -1.72
C ILE A 41 -10.21 0.49 -2.12
N GLY A 42 -9.82 -0.35 -3.06
CA GLY A 42 -10.62 -1.43 -3.59
C GLY A 42 -10.83 -2.57 -2.59
N THR A 43 -11.73 -3.47 -2.93
CA THR A 43 -12.06 -4.61 -2.07
C THR A 43 -10.88 -5.60 -1.96
N PHE A 44 -10.83 -6.32 -0.83
CA PHE A 44 -9.77 -7.30 -0.52
C PHE A 44 -8.35 -6.70 -0.52
N VAL A 45 -8.21 -5.43 -0.18
CA VAL A 45 -6.91 -4.78 0.01
C VAL A 45 -6.49 -4.90 1.47
N GLU A 46 -5.22 -5.19 1.70
CA GLU A 46 -4.61 -5.07 3.02
C GLU A 46 -3.61 -3.91 3.04
N ILE A 47 -3.71 -3.06 4.05
CA ILE A 47 -2.79 -1.93 4.27
C ILE A 47 -2.25 -2.03 5.69
N GLN A 48 -0.96 -2.19 5.82
CA GLN A 48 -0.31 -2.43 7.11
C GLN A 48 0.16 -1.14 7.78
N LYS A 49 0.56 -1.30 9.02
CA LYS A 49 1.06 -0.23 9.89
C LYS A 49 2.16 0.60 9.24
N GLY A 50 2.03 1.91 9.35
CA GLY A 50 3.05 2.87 8.91
C GLY A 50 2.95 3.26 7.44
N VAL A 51 2.04 2.66 6.69
CA VAL A 51 1.83 3.01 5.28
C VAL A 51 1.23 4.41 5.16
N THR A 52 1.73 5.18 4.23
CA THR A 52 1.15 6.46 3.83
C THR A 52 0.75 6.38 2.36
N ILE A 53 -0.51 6.71 2.10
CA ILE A 53 -1.05 6.84 0.74
C ILE A 53 -1.52 8.28 0.56
N GLY A 54 -1.07 8.93 -0.48
CA GLY A 54 -1.37 10.32 -0.76
C GLY A 54 -2.78 10.56 -1.28
N LYS A 55 -2.98 11.73 -1.88
CA LYS A 55 -4.25 12.17 -2.45
C LYS A 55 -4.46 11.61 -3.84
N ASN A 56 -5.72 11.45 -4.23
CA ASN A 56 -6.12 11.11 -5.59
C ASN A 56 -5.50 9.81 -6.10
N CYS A 57 -5.32 8.84 -5.23
CA CYS A 57 -4.81 7.53 -5.58
C CYS A 57 -5.95 6.55 -5.82
N LYS A 58 -5.68 5.54 -6.64
CA LYS A 58 -6.56 4.39 -6.83
C LYS A 58 -5.78 3.12 -6.50
N ILE A 59 -6.18 2.45 -5.44
CA ILE A 59 -5.60 1.17 -5.04
C ILE A 59 -6.60 0.10 -5.39
N SER A 60 -6.27 -0.68 -6.40
CA SER A 60 -7.21 -1.68 -6.93
C SER A 60 -7.26 -2.94 -6.08
N SER A 61 -8.31 -3.71 -6.28
CA SER A 61 -8.61 -4.89 -5.45
C SER A 61 -7.49 -5.92 -5.37
N HIS A 62 -7.46 -6.64 -4.27
CA HIS A 62 -6.51 -7.73 -3.99
C HIS A 62 -5.05 -7.28 -3.88
N SER A 63 -4.80 -6.00 -3.72
CA SER A 63 -3.43 -5.51 -3.54
C SER A 63 -2.99 -5.58 -2.08
N PHE A 64 -1.72 -5.87 -1.86
CA PHE A 64 -1.10 -5.96 -0.55
C PHE A 64 -0.09 -4.84 -0.40
N ILE A 65 -0.33 -3.94 0.56
CA ILE A 65 0.54 -2.80 0.83
C ILE A 65 1.07 -2.95 2.26
N CYS A 66 2.29 -3.44 2.34
CA CYS A 66 2.91 -3.76 3.63
C CYS A 66 3.57 -2.55 4.28
N SER A 67 3.89 -2.70 5.55
CA SER A 67 4.70 -1.73 6.28
C SER A 67 5.97 -1.38 5.50
N GLY A 68 6.37 -0.13 5.53
CA GLY A 68 7.55 0.36 4.80
C GLY A 68 7.24 0.92 3.41
N VAL A 69 5.99 0.92 2.99
CA VAL A 69 5.57 1.47 1.69
C VAL A 69 5.03 2.88 1.87
N THR A 70 5.51 3.79 1.05
CA THR A 70 4.98 5.15 0.90
C THR A 70 4.52 5.33 -0.53
N ILE A 71 3.24 5.66 -0.70
CA ILE A 71 2.63 5.96 -1.99
C ILE A 71 2.26 7.44 -1.99
N LYS A 72 2.83 8.20 -2.91
CA LYS A 72 2.58 9.65 -2.99
C LYS A 72 1.28 9.94 -3.72
N ASN A 73 1.14 11.13 -4.31
CA ASN A 73 -0.14 11.59 -4.84
C ASN A 73 -0.38 11.10 -6.27
N GLY A 74 -1.64 10.88 -6.62
CA GLY A 74 -2.04 10.58 -7.99
C GLY A 74 -1.57 9.23 -8.52
N VAL A 75 -1.29 8.29 -7.65
CA VAL A 75 -0.75 6.97 -8.02
C VAL A 75 -1.88 6.00 -8.33
N PHE A 76 -1.71 5.25 -9.40
CA PHE A 76 -2.57 4.12 -9.74
C PHE A 76 -1.86 2.81 -9.39
N VAL A 77 -2.49 2.00 -8.56
CA VAL A 77 -2.03 0.64 -8.26
C VAL A 77 -3.05 -0.33 -8.83
N GLY A 78 -2.62 -1.17 -9.74
CA GLY A 78 -3.44 -2.18 -10.40
C GLY A 78 -3.93 -3.26 -9.44
N HIS A 79 -4.69 -4.20 -9.97
CA HIS A 79 -5.20 -5.33 -9.17
C HIS A 79 -4.06 -6.29 -8.80
N ASN A 80 -4.17 -6.90 -7.62
CA ASN A 80 -3.26 -7.97 -7.20
C ASN A 80 -1.78 -7.53 -7.28
N VAL A 81 -1.49 -6.33 -6.84
CA VAL A 81 -0.12 -5.82 -6.72
C VAL A 81 0.39 -6.12 -5.32
N SER A 82 1.60 -6.65 -5.23
CA SER A 82 2.22 -6.97 -3.95
C SER A 82 3.52 -6.20 -3.77
N PHE A 83 3.69 -5.61 -2.59
CA PHE A 83 4.92 -4.95 -2.17
C PHE A 83 5.68 -5.87 -1.23
N ILE A 84 6.97 -6.02 -1.44
CA ILE A 84 7.85 -6.84 -0.62
C ILE A 84 8.94 -5.96 -0.05
N VAL A 85 9.05 -5.87 1.27
CA VAL A 85 10.04 -5.03 1.97
C VAL A 85 11.10 -5.85 2.71
N ASP A 86 10.95 -7.16 2.76
CA ASP A 86 11.94 -8.10 3.26
C ASP A 86 12.60 -8.81 2.09
N ARG A 87 13.87 -8.49 1.86
CA ARG A 87 14.61 -9.04 0.71
C ARG A 87 14.82 -10.55 0.80
N TYR A 88 14.94 -11.07 2.03
CA TYR A 88 15.23 -12.47 2.30
C TYR A 88 14.23 -13.06 3.29
N PRO A 89 12.96 -13.20 2.89
CA PRO A 89 11.92 -13.60 3.83
C PRO A 89 12.08 -15.07 4.26
N HIS A 90 12.09 -15.27 5.55
CA HIS A 90 12.05 -16.58 6.19
C HIS A 90 11.10 -16.54 7.37
N ALA A 91 10.37 -17.61 7.59
CA ALA A 91 9.44 -17.70 8.72
C ALA A 91 10.17 -17.90 10.06
N ILE A 92 11.30 -18.57 10.03
CA ILE A 92 12.03 -18.96 11.25
C ILE A 92 13.48 -18.48 11.21
N ASN A 93 14.05 -18.29 12.41
CA ASN A 93 15.47 -18.06 12.63
C ASN A 93 16.25 -19.38 12.53
N GLU A 94 17.57 -19.29 12.52
CA GLU A 94 18.44 -20.49 12.46
C GLU A 94 18.22 -21.46 13.60
N ASP A 95 17.82 -20.96 14.79
CA ASP A 95 17.52 -21.77 15.96
C ASP A 95 16.13 -22.43 15.92
N GLY A 96 15.35 -22.21 14.87
CA GLY A 96 14.00 -22.75 14.71
C GLY A 96 12.89 -21.91 15.32
N SER A 97 13.20 -20.81 15.99
CA SER A 97 12.19 -19.91 16.54
C SER A 97 11.56 -19.08 15.44
N MET A 98 10.31 -18.68 15.67
CA MET A 98 9.58 -17.79 14.76
C MET A 98 10.27 -16.44 14.66
N LYS A 99 10.48 -15.93 13.45
CA LYS A 99 10.98 -14.57 13.26
C LYS A 99 9.97 -13.55 13.72
N GLY A 100 10.45 -12.57 14.49
CA GLY A 100 9.70 -11.38 14.87
C GLY A 100 10.20 -10.15 14.13
N ASP A 101 9.65 -9.00 14.47
CA ASP A 101 9.93 -7.73 13.78
C ASP A 101 11.41 -7.30 13.84
N LYS A 102 12.15 -7.81 14.83
CA LYS A 102 13.57 -7.47 15.02
C LYS A 102 14.51 -8.41 14.27
N ASP A 103 14.00 -9.44 13.66
CA ASP A 103 14.81 -10.54 13.09
C ASP A 103 15.05 -10.36 11.59
N TRP A 104 14.62 -9.25 11.02
CA TRP A 104 14.81 -8.95 9.61
C TRP A 104 14.92 -7.44 9.39
N THR A 105 15.45 -7.06 8.25
CA THR A 105 15.66 -5.65 7.89
C THR A 105 14.65 -5.23 6.85
N MET A 106 13.90 -4.17 7.17
CA MET A 106 12.96 -3.56 6.24
C MET A 106 13.71 -2.70 5.23
N GLU A 107 13.44 -2.91 3.95
CA GLU A 107 13.90 -2.04 2.89
C GLU A 107 12.70 -1.33 2.27
N GLU A 108 12.57 -0.06 2.59
CA GLU A 108 11.41 0.75 2.23
C GLU A 108 11.22 0.88 0.73
N ILE A 109 9.97 1.04 0.33
CA ILE A 109 9.56 1.27 -1.05
C ILE A 109 8.86 2.62 -1.13
N VAL A 110 9.22 3.43 -2.12
CA VAL A 110 8.57 4.70 -2.39
C VAL A 110 8.00 4.68 -3.82
N VAL A 111 6.72 4.97 -3.92
CA VAL A 111 6.03 5.18 -5.21
C VAL A 111 5.76 6.67 -5.35
N ASP A 112 6.40 7.30 -6.32
CA ASP A 112 6.34 8.75 -6.49
C ASP A 112 5.07 9.22 -7.17
N ASP A 113 4.85 10.54 -7.15
CA ASP A 113 3.63 11.15 -7.67
C ASP A 113 3.35 10.72 -9.11
N GLY A 114 2.09 10.39 -9.38
CA GLY A 114 1.61 10.11 -10.73
C GLY A 114 2.03 8.78 -11.32
N ALA A 115 2.72 7.92 -10.57
CA ALA A 115 3.12 6.61 -11.07
C ALA A 115 1.91 5.70 -11.31
N SER A 116 2.04 4.80 -12.26
CA SER A 116 1.05 3.75 -12.52
C SER A 116 1.71 2.38 -12.46
N ILE A 117 1.14 1.51 -11.65
CA ILE A 117 1.63 0.14 -11.47
C ILE A 117 0.60 -0.81 -12.06
N GLY A 118 1.03 -1.63 -13.01
CA GLY A 118 0.16 -2.56 -13.70
C GLY A 118 -0.33 -3.71 -12.82
N THR A 119 -1.39 -4.36 -13.27
CA THR A 119 -2.01 -5.51 -12.59
C THR A 119 -1.00 -6.65 -12.43
N SER A 120 -1.03 -7.29 -11.27
CA SER A 120 -0.21 -8.45 -10.90
C SER A 120 1.30 -8.18 -10.85
N VAL A 121 1.70 -6.92 -10.72
CA VAL A 121 3.11 -6.55 -10.52
C VAL A 121 3.52 -6.85 -9.09
N THR A 122 4.73 -7.37 -8.92
CA THR A 122 5.38 -7.53 -7.62
C THR A 122 6.53 -6.52 -7.53
N ILE A 123 6.53 -5.69 -6.48
CA ILE A 123 7.54 -4.67 -6.26
C ILE A 123 8.47 -5.13 -5.16
N LEU A 124 9.74 -5.22 -5.48
CA LEU A 124 10.76 -5.76 -4.58
C LEU A 124 11.30 -4.71 -3.61
N ALA A 125 11.89 -5.21 -2.53
CA ALA A 125 12.45 -4.41 -1.47
C ALA A 125 13.43 -3.34 -1.97
N GLY A 126 13.31 -2.14 -1.44
CA GLY A 126 14.20 -1.02 -1.73
C GLY A 126 13.95 -0.31 -3.06
N VAL A 127 12.95 -0.74 -3.83
CA VAL A 127 12.65 -0.13 -5.14
C VAL A 127 12.01 1.24 -4.95
N LYS A 128 12.43 2.19 -5.76
CA LYS A 128 11.76 3.48 -5.91
C LYS A 128 11.15 3.55 -7.30
N ILE A 129 9.83 3.77 -7.35
CA ILE A 129 9.12 3.95 -8.60
C ILE A 129 8.98 5.45 -8.80
N GLY A 130 9.73 5.97 -9.77
CA GLY A 130 9.71 7.39 -10.08
C GLY A 130 8.61 7.76 -11.07
N ILE A 131 8.45 9.07 -11.23
CA ILE A 131 7.60 9.61 -12.29
C ILE A 131 8.24 9.27 -13.62
N ILE A 132 7.51 8.58 -14.46
CA ILE A 132 7.81 8.59 -15.88
C ILE A 132 7.31 9.94 -16.37
N ILE A 133 8.24 10.84 -16.70
CA ILE A 133 7.87 12.08 -17.35
C ILE A 133 7.10 11.69 -18.61
N PRO A 134 5.82 12.07 -18.73
CA PRO A 134 5.05 11.65 -19.88
C PRO A 134 5.72 12.13 -21.15
N ILE A 135 6.16 11.19 -21.98
CA ILE A 135 6.53 11.50 -23.34
C ILE A 135 5.24 11.99 -23.98
N HIS A 136 5.28 13.23 -24.47
CA HIS A 136 4.12 13.82 -25.11
C HIS A 136 3.79 13.05 -26.40
N ARG A 137 2.75 12.22 -26.33
CA ARG A 137 2.31 11.43 -27.47
C ARG A 137 1.27 12.22 -28.24
N LYS A 138 1.59 12.51 -29.48
CA LYS A 138 0.74 13.38 -30.32
C LYS A 138 -0.60 12.79 -30.71
N ASN A 139 -0.79 11.49 -30.58
CA ASN A 139 -1.99 10.78 -31.04
C ASN A 139 -2.86 10.24 -29.92
N GLU A 140 -2.74 10.82 -28.77
CA GLU A 140 -3.55 10.44 -27.60
C GLU A 140 -4.56 11.48 -27.23
#